data_f0ddd4af07c14a015f0e520d3f375985
#
_entry.id   f0ddd4af07c14a015f0e520d3f375985
#
_cell.length_a   1.000
_cell.length_b   1.000
_cell.length_c   1.000
_cell.angle_alpha   90.00
_cell.angle_beta   90.00
_cell.angle_gamma   90.00
#
_symmetry.space_group_name_H-M   'P 1'
#
loop_
_entity.id
_entity.type
_entity.pdbx_description
1 polymer ?
#
loop_
_entity_poly.entity_id
_entity_poly.type
_entity_poly.pdbx_seq_one_letter_code
_entity_poly.pdbx_strand_id
1 'polypeptide(L)'
;MRISIIIPTKDRPYKIKRLLNQLYNNKFFFNEILVVDSSNVDNKKKLIFIIKQAELNIKLINSIASISVQRNKGLKNMKKSNKFFMFLDDDIVFKKNSFVEMRKFIKKNEKLYIGYGFNLISKIDYGFLESIKRNKIMEKLGIYNTNIGKIVRSGWQTKINNVKKNQEVEWLSTQAVIYANNKKKINFDNFFKGYSYLEDLDYSYRMSKFGKLIVVKKAMYYHNNNIERKSFSFGQKEFVNRYHFIKK
;
A
#
# COMPACT_ATOMS: atom_id res chain seq x y z
N MET A 1 -16.71 -10.97 -0.40
CA MET A 1 -15.98 -10.55 -1.62
C MET A 1 -14.86 -11.56 -1.85
N ARG A 2 -14.43 -11.77 -3.11
CA ARG A 2 -13.30 -12.65 -3.42
C ARG A 2 -12.04 -11.80 -3.52
N ILE A 3 -11.20 -11.83 -2.48
CA ILE A 3 -9.99 -11.01 -2.37
C ILE A 3 -8.78 -11.89 -2.04
N SER A 4 -7.65 -11.69 -2.72
CA SER A 4 -6.33 -12.20 -2.34
C SER A 4 -5.58 -11.11 -1.59
N ILE A 5 -5.09 -11.38 -0.37
CA ILE A 5 -4.22 -10.45 0.37
C ILE A 5 -2.76 -10.81 0.10
N ILE A 6 -1.92 -9.83 -0.22
CA ILE A 6 -0.49 -9.97 -0.48
C ILE A 6 0.27 -9.18 0.58
N ILE A 7 1.09 -9.86 1.38
CA ILE A 7 1.84 -9.29 2.50
C ILE A 7 3.33 -9.57 2.28
N PRO A 8 4.12 -8.59 1.82
CA PRO A 8 5.56 -8.69 1.82
C PRO A 8 6.09 -8.58 3.26
N THR A 9 7.06 -9.41 3.62
CA THR A 9 7.70 -9.36 4.94
C THR A 9 9.16 -9.77 4.88
N LYS A 10 9.95 -9.28 5.86
CA LYS A 10 11.34 -9.67 6.08
C LYS A 10 11.70 -9.56 7.55
N ASP A 11 12.14 -10.67 8.17
CA ASP A 11 12.64 -10.74 9.54
C ASP A 11 11.69 -10.20 10.62
N ARG A 12 10.36 -10.30 10.39
CA ARG A 12 9.33 -9.72 11.27
C ARG A 12 8.19 -10.70 11.63
N PRO A 13 8.49 -11.92 12.10
CA PRO A 13 7.45 -12.94 12.34
C PRO A 13 6.38 -12.48 13.33
N TYR A 14 6.73 -11.71 14.36
CA TYR A 14 5.76 -11.23 15.35
C TYR A 14 4.84 -10.12 14.84
N LYS A 15 5.31 -9.29 13.88
CA LYS A 15 4.43 -8.33 13.19
C LYS A 15 3.39 -9.07 12.35
N ILE A 16 3.81 -10.12 11.62
CA ILE A 16 2.89 -11.00 10.91
C ILE A 16 1.89 -11.65 11.86
N LYS A 17 2.31 -12.20 13.02
CA LYS A 17 1.39 -12.77 14.03
C LYS A 17 0.29 -11.77 14.41
N ARG A 18 0.69 -10.53 14.73
CA ARG A 18 -0.26 -9.47 15.09
C ARG A 18 -1.23 -9.14 13.94
N LEU A 19 -0.73 -9.06 12.72
CA LEU A 19 -1.57 -8.78 11.55
C LEU A 19 -2.52 -9.94 11.27
N LEU A 20 -2.07 -11.20 11.33
CA LEU A 20 -2.91 -12.38 11.13
C LEU A 20 -4.05 -12.45 12.15
N ASN A 21 -3.82 -12.10 13.42
CA ASN A 21 -4.87 -12.03 14.43
C ASN A 21 -5.95 -10.98 14.08
N GLN A 22 -5.56 -9.82 13.51
CA GLN A 22 -6.54 -8.83 13.03
C GLN A 22 -7.31 -9.35 11.80
N LEU A 23 -6.62 -10.07 10.91
CA LEU A 23 -7.24 -10.65 9.73
C LEU A 23 -8.19 -11.80 10.11
N TYR A 24 -7.88 -12.60 11.11
CA TYR A 24 -8.75 -13.66 11.60
C TYR A 24 -10.14 -13.13 12.00
N ASN A 25 -10.19 -12.01 12.70
CA ASN A 25 -11.44 -11.34 13.08
C ASN A 25 -12.24 -10.80 11.87
N ASN A 26 -11.63 -10.82 10.68
CA ASN A 26 -12.22 -10.34 9.43
C ASN A 26 -12.17 -11.40 8.30
N LYS A 27 -12.05 -12.70 8.65
CA LYS A 27 -11.82 -13.81 7.71
C LYS A 27 -12.86 -13.92 6.58
N PHE A 28 -14.06 -13.41 6.77
CA PHE A 28 -15.10 -13.38 5.74
C PHE A 28 -14.92 -12.29 4.68
N PHE A 29 -13.90 -11.44 4.83
CA PHE A 29 -13.63 -10.37 3.88
C PHE A 29 -12.76 -10.83 2.69
N PHE A 30 -11.94 -11.85 2.85
CA PHE A 30 -10.96 -12.35 1.88
C PHE A 30 -11.00 -13.88 1.74
N ASN A 31 -10.35 -14.41 0.69
CA ASN A 31 -10.33 -15.86 0.40
C ASN A 31 -8.98 -16.51 0.65
N GLU A 32 -7.90 -15.75 0.52
CA GLU A 32 -6.54 -16.24 0.69
C GLU A 32 -5.60 -15.12 1.14
N ILE A 33 -4.54 -15.50 1.80
CA ILE A 33 -3.42 -14.64 2.18
C ILE A 33 -2.14 -15.21 1.58
N LEU A 34 -1.38 -14.37 0.89
CA LEU A 34 -0.06 -14.69 0.38
C LEU A 34 0.97 -13.92 1.19
N VAL A 35 1.66 -14.60 2.09
CA VAL A 35 2.81 -14.04 2.82
C VAL A 35 4.05 -14.27 1.97
N VAL A 36 4.63 -13.18 1.46
CA VAL A 36 5.81 -13.24 0.60
C VAL A 36 7.03 -12.86 1.41
N ASP A 37 7.79 -13.86 1.81
CA ASP A 37 8.85 -13.78 2.80
C ASP A 37 10.25 -13.74 2.19
N SER A 38 11.11 -12.88 2.76
CA SER A 38 12.54 -12.80 2.47
C SER A 38 13.41 -12.83 3.73
N SER A 39 12.91 -13.46 4.79
CA SER A 39 13.58 -13.57 6.08
C SER A 39 14.76 -14.52 6.06
N ASN A 40 15.68 -14.35 7.03
CA ASN A 40 16.71 -15.32 7.35
C ASN A 40 16.10 -16.64 7.87
N VAL A 41 16.93 -17.67 8.02
CA VAL A 41 16.49 -19.04 8.36
C VAL A 41 15.71 -19.07 9.70
N ASP A 42 16.19 -18.38 10.72
CA ASP A 42 15.60 -18.46 12.07
C ASP A 42 14.25 -17.74 12.13
N ASN A 43 14.15 -16.53 11.57
CA ASN A 43 12.90 -15.80 11.51
C ASN A 43 11.88 -16.52 10.62
N LYS A 44 12.35 -17.19 9.55
CA LYS A 44 11.49 -18.01 8.69
C LYS A 44 10.94 -19.23 9.42
N LYS A 45 11.72 -19.93 10.25
CA LYS A 45 11.22 -21.03 11.09
C LYS A 45 10.10 -20.54 12.03
N LYS A 46 10.30 -19.38 12.70
CA LYS A 46 9.29 -18.75 13.56
C LYS A 46 8.03 -18.38 12.76
N LEU A 47 8.20 -17.83 11.55
CA LEU A 47 7.09 -17.46 10.68
C LEU A 47 6.27 -18.69 10.25
N ILE A 48 6.93 -19.78 9.85
CA ILE A 48 6.26 -21.06 9.51
C ILE A 48 5.42 -21.57 10.69
N PHE A 49 5.98 -21.53 11.90
CA PHE A 49 5.26 -21.95 13.11
C PHE A 49 4.02 -21.09 13.35
N ILE A 50 4.14 -19.76 13.24
CA ILE A 50 3.00 -18.82 13.37
C ILE A 50 1.92 -19.10 12.31
N ILE A 51 2.31 -19.31 11.07
CA ILE A 51 1.37 -19.59 9.96
C ILE A 51 0.62 -20.90 10.19
N LYS A 52 1.29 -21.96 10.67
CA LYS A 52 0.66 -23.26 10.98
C LYS A 52 -0.40 -23.17 12.08
N GLN A 53 -0.25 -22.23 13.02
CA GLN A 53 -1.22 -21.99 14.08
C GLN A 53 -2.38 -21.08 13.67
N ALA A 54 -2.27 -20.38 12.55
CA ALA A 54 -3.30 -19.48 12.09
C ALA A 54 -4.41 -20.26 11.36
N GLU A 55 -5.64 -20.15 11.83
CA GLU A 55 -6.83 -20.74 11.19
C GLU A 55 -7.28 -19.91 9.97
N LEU A 56 -6.35 -19.68 9.05
CA LEU A 56 -6.54 -18.87 7.85
C LEU A 56 -5.94 -19.60 6.64
N ASN A 57 -6.50 -19.35 5.47
CA ASN A 57 -5.95 -19.87 4.21
C ASN A 57 -4.72 -19.06 3.80
N ILE A 58 -3.54 -19.48 4.25
CA ILE A 58 -2.27 -18.76 4.05
C ILE A 58 -1.34 -19.58 3.16
N LYS A 59 -0.77 -18.93 2.14
CA LYS A 59 0.31 -19.46 1.31
C LYS A 59 1.59 -18.69 1.60
N LEU A 60 2.64 -19.37 2.06
CA LEU A 60 3.98 -18.80 2.23
C LEU A 60 4.77 -18.92 0.93
N ILE A 61 5.33 -17.80 0.48
CA ILE A 61 6.08 -17.69 -0.78
C ILE A 61 7.47 -17.11 -0.47
N ASN A 62 8.51 -17.82 -0.83
CA ASN A 62 9.89 -17.33 -0.66
C ASN A 62 10.24 -16.29 -1.73
N SER A 63 10.97 -15.25 -1.34
CA SER A 63 11.43 -14.19 -2.23
C SER A 63 12.84 -13.70 -1.86
N ILE A 64 13.44 -12.95 -2.75
CA ILE A 64 14.58 -12.09 -2.43
C ILE A 64 14.08 -10.83 -1.72
N ALA A 65 14.97 -10.17 -0.98
CA ALA A 65 14.68 -8.95 -0.22
C ALA A 65 14.52 -7.72 -1.12
N SER A 66 13.36 -7.61 -1.76
CA SER A 66 12.93 -6.44 -2.52
C SER A 66 11.42 -6.36 -2.51
N ILE A 67 10.88 -5.23 -2.03
CA ILE A 67 9.44 -5.07 -1.84
C ILE A 67 8.66 -5.16 -3.16
N SER A 68 9.21 -4.60 -4.26
CA SER A 68 8.62 -4.70 -5.60
C SER A 68 8.59 -6.14 -6.10
N VAL A 69 9.69 -6.89 -5.92
CA VAL A 69 9.77 -8.31 -6.31
C VAL A 69 8.83 -9.16 -5.47
N GLN A 70 8.75 -8.89 -4.15
CA GLN A 70 7.84 -9.62 -3.27
C GLN A 70 6.38 -9.40 -3.68
N ARG A 71 5.96 -8.17 -3.94
CA ARG A 71 4.60 -7.86 -4.40
C ARG A 71 4.31 -8.48 -5.77
N ASN A 72 5.27 -8.46 -6.72
CA ASN A 72 5.13 -9.12 -8.02
C ASN A 72 4.98 -10.64 -7.88
N LYS A 73 5.74 -11.28 -6.98
CA LYS A 73 5.55 -12.72 -6.68
C LYS A 73 4.17 -13.00 -6.10
N GLY A 74 3.66 -12.13 -5.23
CA GLY A 74 2.30 -12.20 -4.72
C GLY A 74 1.26 -12.15 -5.85
N LEU A 75 1.35 -11.16 -6.72
CA LEU A 75 0.47 -11.00 -7.89
C LEU A 75 0.50 -12.21 -8.83
N LYS A 76 1.68 -12.80 -9.05
CA LYS A 76 1.84 -14.00 -9.89
C LYS A 76 1.15 -15.23 -9.29
N ASN A 77 1.15 -15.34 -7.96
CA ASN A 77 0.68 -16.54 -7.24
C ASN A 77 -0.75 -16.45 -6.70
N MET A 78 -1.42 -15.31 -6.78
CA MET A 78 -2.79 -15.15 -6.32
C MET A 78 -3.78 -15.90 -7.22
N LYS A 79 -4.93 -16.27 -6.66
CA LYS A 79 -6.02 -16.91 -7.42
C LYS A 79 -6.59 -15.95 -8.46
N LYS A 80 -6.49 -16.34 -9.73
CA LYS A 80 -6.99 -15.54 -10.88
C LYS A 80 -8.50 -15.30 -10.83
N SER A 81 -9.27 -16.17 -10.16
CA SER A 81 -10.73 -16.06 -10.01
C SER A 81 -11.16 -15.02 -8.96
N ASN A 82 -10.22 -14.47 -8.18
CA ASN A 82 -10.57 -13.43 -7.22
C ASN A 82 -10.78 -12.09 -7.94
N LYS A 83 -11.89 -11.43 -7.60
CA LYS A 83 -12.25 -10.12 -8.20
C LYS A 83 -11.34 -8.98 -7.79
N PHE A 84 -10.70 -9.11 -6.64
CA PHE A 84 -9.84 -8.08 -6.05
C PHE A 84 -8.55 -8.69 -5.50
N PHE A 85 -7.54 -7.87 -5.39
CA PHE A 85 -6.37 -8.14 -4.58
C PHE A 85 -6.06 -6.96 -3.67
N MET A 86 -5.40 -7.24 -2.56
CA MET A 86 -5.07 -6.27 -1.52
C MET A 86 -3.59 -6.33 -1.20
N PHE A 87 -2.90 -5.20 -1.21
CA PHE A 87 -1.59 -5.09 -0.59
C PHE A 87 -1.72 -4.65 0.85
N LEU A 88 -0.97 -5.30 1.74
CA LEU A 88 -0.83 -4.95 3.14
C LEU A 88 0.63 -4.96 3.56
N ASP A 89 1.06 -3.94 4.27
CA ASP A 89 2.32 -3.99 5.01
C ASP A 89 2.14 -4.75 6.34
N ASP A 90 3.22 -5.36 6.84
CA ASP A 90 3.19 -6.24 8.03
C ASP A 90 3.08 -5.49 9.38
N ASP A 91 3.19 -4.15 9.38
CA ASP A 91 3.25 -3.32 10.59
C ASP A 91 2.09 -2.32 10.74
N ILE A 92 0.99 -2.58 10.10
CA ILE A 92 -0.23 -1.77 10.22
C ILE A 92 -1.19 -2.31 11.29
N VAL A 93 -2.05 -1.42 11.79
CA VAL A 93 -3.12 -1.74 12.72
C VAL A 93 -4.42 -1.12 12.21
N PHE A 94 -5.41 -1.95 11.92
CA PHE A 94 -6.73 -1.47 11.51
C PHE A 94 -7.55 -0.96 12.69
N LYS A 95 -8.29 0.12 12.49
CA LYS A 95 -9.31 0.56 13.43
C LYS A 95 -10.51 -0.40 13.36
N LYS A 96 -11.22 -0.54 14.48
CA LYS A 96 -12.47 -1.33 14.54
C LYS A 96 -13.41 -0.94 13.39
N ASN A 97 -14.04 -1.94 12.77
CA ASN A 97 -14.97 -1.81 11.64
C ASN A 97 -14.37 -1.34 10.29
N SER A 98 -13.07 -1.12 10.17
CA SER A 98 -12.45 -0.63 8.92
C SER A 98 -12.74 -1.55 7.71
N PHE A 99 -12.67 -2.87 7.88
CA PHE A 99 -13.00 -3.83 6.82
C PHE A 99 -14.50 -3.82 6.47
N VAL A 100 -15.37 -3.66 7.47
CA VAL A 100 -16.82 -3.56 7.25
C VAL A 100 -17.16 -2.33 6.43
N GLU A 101 -16.60 -1.17 6.78
CA GLU A 101 -16.81 0.09 6.07
C GLU A 101 -16.23 0.05 4.65
N MET A 102 -15.05 -0.55 4.47
CA MET A 102 -14.49 -0.78 3.13
C MET A 102 -15.39 -1.67 2.28
N ARG A 103 -15.87 -2.79 2.83
CA ARG A 103 -16.78 -3.71 2.13
C ARG A 103 -18.08 -3.04 1.71
N LYS A 104 -18.70 -2.26 2.60
CA LYS A 104 -19.92 -1.50 2.30
C LYS A 104 -19.68 -0.54 1.15
N PHE A 105 -18.56 0.18 1.19
CA PHE A 105 -18.20 1.15 0.17
C PHE A 105 -17.98 0.48 -1.19
N ILE A 106 -17.16 -0.58 -1.25
CA ILE A 106 -16.87 -1.29 -2.50
C ILE A 106 -18.16 -1.84 -3.11
N LYS A 107 -19.03 -2.51 -2.32
CA LYS A 107 -20.30 -3.06 -2.83
C LYS A 107 -21.16 -2.02 -3.54
N LYS A 108 -21.19 -0.78 -3.01
CA LYS A 108 -21.97 0.33 -3.57
C LYS A 108 -21.33 0.94 -4.81
N ASN A 109 -19.98 0.88 -4.93
CA ASN A 109 -19.21 1.67 -5.89
C ASN A 109 -18.28 0.83 -6.77
N GLU A 110 -18.52 -0.50 -6.87
CA GLU A 110 -17.61 -1.44 -7.57
C GLU A 110 -17.34 -1.07 -9.03
N LYS A 111 -18.31 -0.46 -9.70
CA LYS A 111 -18.20 -0.06 -11.11
C LYS A 111 -17.52 1.30 -11.31
N LEU A 112 -17.36 2.08 -10.26
CA LEU A 112 -16.83 3.47 -10.35
C LEU A 112 -15.32 3.54 -10.13
N TYR A 113 -14.77 2.65 -9.32
CA TYR A 113 -13.37 2.71 -8.89
C TYR A 113 -12.67 1.39 -9.13
N ILE A 114 -11.37 1.47 -9.41
CA ILE A 114 -10.50 0.30 -9.55
C ILE A 114 -9.52 0.16 -8.38
N GLY A 115 -9.34 1.20 -7.58
CA GLY A 115 -8.46 1.22 -6.41
C GLY A 115 -9.12 1.88 -5.21
N TYR A 116 -9.01 1.23 -4.05
CA TYR A 116 -9.64 1.63 -2.79
C TYR A 116 -8.59 1.65 -1.69
N GLY A 117 -8.12 2.83 -1.32
CA GLY A 117 -7.19 3.05 -0.22
C GLY A 117 -7.90 3.11 1.13
N PHE A 118 -7.29 2.49 2.14
CA PHE A 118 -7.66 2.76 3.53
C PHE A 118 -7.12 4.13 3.95
N ASN A 119 -7.83 4.82 4.83
CA ASN A 119 -7.46 6.12 5.35
C ASN A 119 -6.42 5.97 6.47
N LEU A 120 -5.18 6.32 6.19
CA LEU A 120 -4.12 6.36 7.21
C LEU A 120 -4.42 7.49 8.21
N ILE A 121 -4.54 7.13 9.49
CA ILE A 121 -4.62 8.08 10.58
C ILE A 121 -3.22 8.31 11.13
N SER A 122 -2.70 9.49 10.93
CA SER A 122 -1.36 9.92 11.36
C SER A 122 -1.46 11.03 12.40
N LYS A 123 -0.62 10.95 13.45
CA LYS A 123 -0.42 12.01 14.43
C LYS A 123 0.60 13.07 13.98
N ILE A 124 1.22 12.88 12.80
CA ILE A 124 2.29 13.77 12.34
C ILE A 124 1.67 15.12 12.00
N ASP A 125 1.95 16.08 12.83
CA ASP A 125 1.72 17.49 12.57
C ASP A 125 2.66 17.96 11.45
N TYR A 126 2.13 18.72 10.52
CA TYR A 126 2.90 19.17 9.37
C TYR A 126 3.73 20.38 9.79
N GLY A 127 5.03 20.19 9.97
CA GLY A 127 5.93 21.25 10.35
C GLY A 127 6.05 22.37 9.30
N PHE A 128 6.83 23.42 9.65
CA PHE A 128 7.10 24.63 8.86
C PHE A 128 7.40 24.38 7.35
N LEU A 129 8.11 23.30 7.00
CA LEU A 129 8.38 22.93 5.61
C LEU A 129 7.12 22.65 4.79
N GLU A 130 6.03 22.18 5.41
CA GLU A 130 4.78 21.94 4.71
C GLU A 130 3.95 23.21 4.51
N SER A 131 4.10 24.21 5.40
CA SER A 131 3.51 25.55 5.19
C SER A 131 4.17 26.27 4.01
N ILE A 132 5.49 26.14 3.83
CA ILE A 132 6.21 26.67 2.66
C ILE A 132 5.75 25.98 1.36
N LYS A 133 5.59 24.67 1.38
CA LYS A 133 5.11 23.90 0.23
C LYS A 133 3.68 24.27 -0.20
N ARG A 134 2.87 24.84 0.69
CA ARG A 134 1.51 25.32 0.41
C ARG A 134 1.44 26.73 -0.15
N ASN A 135 2.57 27.33 -0.53
CA ASN A 135 2.58 28.66 -1.12
C ASN A 135 1.91 28.64 -2.49
N LYS A 136 0.99 29.58 -2.74
CA LYS A 136 0.27 29.75 -4.01
C LYS A 136 1.19 29.91 -5.23
N ILE A 137 2.39 30.45 -5.02
CA ILE A 137 3.40 30.59 -6.07
C ILE A 137 3.90 29.22 -6.52
N MET A 138 4.21 28.31 -5.58
CA MET A 138 4.64 26.93 -5.89
C MET A 138 3.53 26.13 -6.59
N GLU A 139 2.27 26.41 -6.24
CA GLU A 139 1.12 25.80 -6.92
C GLU A 139 0.98 26.29 -8.36
N LYS A 140 1.09 27.63 -8.59
CA LYS A 140 1.07 28.23 -9.94
C LYS A 140 2.21 27.71 -10.83
N LEU A 141 3.39 27.48 -10.26
CA LEU A 141 4.55 26.92 -10.97
C LEU A 141 4.42 25.41 -11.22
N GLY A 142 3.37 24.74 -10.73
CA GLY A 142 3.18 23.29 -10.85
C GLY A 142 4.21 22.45 -10.06
N ILE A 143 4.90 23.08 -9.10
CA ILE A 143 5.91 22.42 -8.26
C ILE A 143 5.24 21.68 -7.10
N TYR A 144 4.13 22.21 -6.58
CA TYR A 144 3.34 21.63 -5.50
C TYR A 144 1.84 21.86 -5.72
N ASN A 145 1.01 21.06 -5.03
CA ASN A 145 -0.45 21.21 -5.04
C ASN A 145 -0.98 21.05 -3.61
N THR A 146 -2.02 21.81 -3.27
CA THR A 146 -2.67 21.79 -1.94
C THR A 146 -3.76 20.72 -1.83
N ASN A 147 -4.25 20.22 -2.97
CA ASN A 147 -5.30 19.20 -2.99
C ASN A 147 -4.74 17.81 -2.59
N ILE A 148 -5.54 17.06 -1.84
CA ILE A 148 -5.18 15.73 -1.35
C ILE A 148 -5.03 14.75 -2.52
N GLY A 149 -3.94 13.97 -2.52
CA GLY A 149 -3.74 12.85 -3.44
C GLY A 149 -3.45 13.24 -4.88
N LYS A 150 -2.90 14.43 -5.12
CA LYS A 150 -2.46 14.89 -6.44
C LYS A 150 -1.01 14.56 -6.71
N ILE A 151 -0.68 14.40 -7.99
CA ILE A 151 0.69 14.29 -8.51
C ILE A 151 0.94 15.50 -9.37
N VAL A 152 2.00 16.27 -9.07
CA VAL A 152 2.36 17.46 -9.83
C VAL A 152 3.43 17.15 -10.88
N ARG A 153 3.66 18.08 -11.83
CA ARG A 153 4.61 17.90 -12.96
C ARG A 153 6.03 17.54 -12.51
N SER A 154 6.46 18.02 -11.35
CA SER A 154 7.75 17.66 -10.72
C SER A 154 7.81 16.21 -10.18
N GLY A 155 6.74 15.43 -10.33
CA GLY A 155 6.63 14.08 -9.78
C GLY A 155 6.41 14.02 -8.27
N TRP A 156 6.21 15.17 -7.58
CA TRP A 156 5.80 15.18 -6.18
C TRP A 156 4.34 14.79 -6.03
N GLN A 157 4.07 14.03 -4.98
CA GLN A 157 2.72 13.64 -4.58
C GLN A 157 2.29 14.35 -3.31
N THR A 158 1.04 14.77 -3.25
CA THR A 158 0.43 15.26 -2.02
C THR A 158 -0.08 14.10 -1.16
N LYS A 159 -0.12 14.31 0.16
CA LYS A 159 -0.50 13.26 1.12
C LYS A 159 -1.96 12.83 0.94
N ILE A 160 -2.23 11.58 1.35
CA ILE A 160 -3.54 10.92 1.25
C ILE A 160 -4.04 10.44 2.62
N ASN A 161 -3.45 10.93 3.71
CA ASN A 161 -3.81 10.58 5.08
C ASN A 161 -4.82 11.56 5.71
N ASN A 162 -5.47 11.14 6.80
CA ASN A 162 -6.44 11.94 7.57
C ASN A 162 -7.57 12.54 6.72
N VAL A 163 -8.03 11.82 5.67
CA VAL A 163 -9.09 12.35 4.81
C VAL A 163 -10.40 12.52 5.58
N LYS A 164 -11.05 13.68 5.41
CA LYS A 164 -12.30 14.06 6.12
C LYS A 164 -13.58 13.62 5.38
N LYS A 165 -13.47 13.24 4.12
CA LYS A 165 -14.52 12.66 3.27
C LYS A 165 -13.93 11.56 2.39
N ASN A 166 -14.75 10.76 1.72
CA ASN A 166 -14.26 9.87 0.67
C ASN A 166 -13.61 10.73 -0.42
N GLN A 167 -12.34 10.47 -0.74
CA GLN A 167 -11.51 11.36 -1.54
C GLN A 167 -10.99 10.66 -2.78
N GLU A 168 -11.40 11.10 -3.98
CA GLU A 168 -10.76 10.69 -5.24
C GLU A 168 -9.33 11.23 -5.27
N VAL A 169 -8.39 10.38 -5.71
CA VAL A 169 -6.94 10.65 -5.68
C VAL A 169 -6.27 10.11 -6.95
N GLU A 170 -5.07 10.59 -7.25
CA GLU A 170 -4.30 10.15 -8.42
C GLU A 170 -3.32 9.02 -8.08
N TRP A 171 -3.09 8.77 -6.77
CA TRP A 171 -2.23 7.71 -6.28
C TRP A 171 -2.71 7.13 -4.96
N LEU A 172 -2.29 5.91 -4.63
CA LEU A 172 -2.56 5.22 -3.38
C LEU A 172 -1.29 4.57 -2.85
N SER A 173 -1.11 4.62 -1.53
CA SER A 173 -0.03 3.87 -0.87
C SER A 173 -0.38 2.39 -0.82
N THR A 174 0.63 1.53 -1.00
CA THR A 174 0.47 0.08 -0.93
C THR A 174 0.46 -0.49 0.48
N GLN A 175 0.50 0.36 1.51
CA GLN A 175 0.42 -0.07 2.92
C GLN A 175 -0.89 -0.78 3.24
N ALA A 176 -2.02 -0.24 2.75
CA ALA A 176 -3.34 -0.85 2.87
C ALA A 176 -4.23 -0.39 1.71
N VAL A 177 -4.29 -1.17 0.65
CA VAL A 177 -5.00 -0.82 -0.57
C VAL A 177 -5.60 -2.05 -1.25
N ILE A 178 -6.80 -1.91 -1.78
CA ILE A 178 -7.48 -2.94 -2.57
C ILE A 178 -7.57 -2.45 -4.02
N TYR A 179 -7.23 -3.32 -4.97
CA TYR A 179 -7.41 -3.07 -6.39
C TYR A 179 -8.35 -4.11 -7.02
N ALA A 180 -9.12 -3.69 -8.00
CA ALA A 180 -9.86 -4.61 -8.85
C ALA A 180 -8.87 -5.44 -9.68
N ASN A 181 -9.09 -6.76 -9.72
CA ASN A 181 -8.30 -7.69 -10.53
C ASN A 181 -8.83 -7.66 -11.98
N ASN A 182 -8.48 -6.61 -12.70
CA ASN A 182 -8.79 -6.51 -14.12
C ASN A 182 -7.84 -7.41 -14.94
N LYS A 183 -8.23 -7.72 -16.18
CA LYS A 183 -7.43 -8.60 -17.07
C LYS A 183 -6.05 -8.03 -17.46
N LYS A 184 -5.84 -6.73 -17.26
CA LYS A 184 -4.58 -6.05 -17.54
C LYS A 184 -3.66 -6.13 -16.32
N LYS A 185 -2.72 -7.06 -16.34
CA LYS A 185 -1.74 -7.24 -15.25
C LYS A 185 -0.68 -6.15 -15.33
N ILE A 186 -0.63 -5.32 -14.31
CA ILE A 186 0.48 -4.42 -14.07
C ILE A 186 1.35 -5.01 -12.98
N ASN A 187 2.66 -5.05 -13.21
CA ASN A 187 3.65 -5.41 -12.21
C ASN A 187 4.28 -4.13 -11.64
N PHE A 188 4.81 -4.24 -10.42
CA PHE A 188 5.74 -3.24 -9.92
C PHE A 188 6.98 -3.20 -10.80
N ASP A 189 7.51 -2.01 -11.03
CA ASP A 189 8.72 -1.86 -11.79
C ASP A 189 9.94 -2.30 -10.96
N ASN A 190 10.73 -3.22 -11.52
CA ASN A 190 11.92 -3.76 -10.88
C ASN A 190 13.09 -2.77 -10.80
N PHE A 191 12.96 -1.58 -11.38
CA PHE A 191 13.91 -0.49 -11.16
C PHE A 191 13.96 -0.09 -9.69
N PHE A 192 12.81 -0.10 -8.99
CA PHE A 192 12.71 0.20 -7.57
C PHE A 192 13.23 -1.00 -6.75
N LYS A 193 14.55 -1.04 -6.48
CA LYS A 193 15.23 -2.16 -5.80
C LYS A 193 15.29 -2.00 -4.28
N GLY A 194 15.37 -3.13 -3.58
CA GLY A 194 15.59 -3.22 -2.13
C GLY A 194 14.45 -2.63 -1.31
N TYR A 195 14.79 -1.78 -0.33
CA TYR A 195 13.83 -0.88 0.31
C TYR A 195 13.48 0.21 -0.69
N SER A 196 12.46 -0.06 -1.47
CA SER A 196 11.99 0.82 -2.52
C SER A 196 11.35 2.07 -1.91
N TYR A 197 11.43 3.17 -2.64
CA TYR A 197 10.70 4.40 -2.36
C TYR A 197 10.08 4.88 -3.67
N LEU A 198 8.82 5.30 -3.65
CA LEU A 198 8.01 5.70 -4.81
C LEU A 198 7.55 4.53 -5.72
N GLU A 199 7.81 3.27 -5.38
CA GLU A 199 7.27 2.12 -6.11
C GLU A 199 5.73 2.06 -6.04
N ASP A 200 5.17 2.51 -4.91
CA ASP A 200 3.73 2.61 -4.69
C ASP A 200 3.11 3.74 -5.51
N LEU A 201 3.78 4.88 -5.60
CA LEU A 201 3.38 6.00 -6.45
C LEU A 201 3.34 5.58 -7.92
N ASP A 202 4.44 4.99 -8.43
CA ASP A 202 4.52 4.51 -9.82
C ASP A 202 3.44 3.47 -10.13
N TYR A 203 3.29 2.47 -9.25
CA TYR A 203 2.30 1.42 -9.44
C TYR A 203 0.87 1.98 -9.47
N SER A 204 0.50 2.77 -8.46
CA SER A 204 -0.84 3.31 -8.34
C SER A 204 -1.16 4.33 -9.44
N TYR A 205 -0.20 5.14 -9.87
CA TYR A 205 -0.35 6.04 -11.01
C TYR A 205 -0.61 5.28 -12.31
N ARG A 206 0.12 4.19 -12.57
CA ARG A 206 -0.16 3.34 -13.73
C ARG A 206 -1.52 2.64 -13.61
N MET A 207 -1.93 2.24 -12.42
CA MET A 207 -3.28 1.71 -12.18
C MET A 207 -4.35 2.76 -12.47
N SER A 208 -4.15 4.04 -12.10
CA SER A 208 -5.13 5.11 -12.33
C SER A 208 -5.47 5.35 -13.81
N LYS A 209 -4.62 4.91 -14.74
CA LYS A 209 -4.91 4.95 -16.18
C LYS A 209 -6.05 3.98 -16.60
N PHE A 210 -6.42 3.04 -15.76
CA PHE A 210 -7.50 2.08 -16.01
C PHE A 210 -8.80 2.41 -15.28
N GLY A 211 -8.81 3.43 -14.44
CA GLY A 211 -9.99 3.90 -13.73
C GLY A 211 -9.66 4.71 -12.48
N LYS A 212 -10.69 5.21 -11.82
CA LYS A 212 -10.54 6.09 -10.66
C LYS A 212 -10.04 5.38 -9.42
N LEU A 213 -9.28 6.11 -8.62
CA LEU A 213 -8.79 5.70 -7.30
C LEU A 213 -9.47 6.53 -6.21
N ILE A 214 -9.72 5.92 -5.05
CA ILE A 214 -10.38 6.61 -3.92
C ILE A 214 -9.81 6.18 -2.58
N VAL A 215 -9.69 7.12 -1.64
CA VAL A 215 -9.47 6.83 -0.21
C VAL A 215 -10.80 6.84 0.51
N VAL A 216 -11.13 5.74 1.21
CA VAL A 216 -12.40 5.55 1.92
C VAL A 216 -12.26 6.07 3.35
N LYS A 217 -12.93 7.21 3.66
CA LYS A 217 -12.83 7.93 4.95
C LYS A 217 -12.94 7.02 6.17
N LYS A 218 -13.98 6.18 6.22
CA LYS A 218 -14.32 5.37 7.39
C LYS A 218 -13.49 4.09 7.53
N ALA A 219 -12.78 3.67 6.49
CA ALA A 219 -11.90 2.51 6.51
C ALA A 219 -10.49 2.95 6.96
N MET A 220 -10.24 2.95 8.26
CA MET A 220 -9.09 3.60 8.88
C MET A 220 -8.04 2.59 9.36
N TYR A 221 -6.77 3.00 9.30
CA TYR A 221 -5.67 2.24 9.88
C TYR A 221 -4.59 3.16 10.45
N TYR A 222 -3.75 2.61 11.32
CA TYR A 222 -2.55 3.22 11.87
C TYR A 222 -1.33 2.50 11.35
N HIS A 223 -0.26 3.24 11.13
CA HIS A 223 1.02 2.69 10.72
C HIS A 223 2.10 3.15 11.70
N ASN A 224 2.70 2.19 12.42
CA ASN A 224 3.78 2.44 13.38
C ASN A 224 5.13 2.36 12.65
N ASN A 225 5.50 3.41 11.95
CA ASN A 225 6.79 3.46 11.26
C ASN A 225 7.69 4.52 11.90
N ASN A 226 8.74 4.06 12.59
CA ASN A 226 9.81 4.89 13.13
C ASN A 226 11.04 4.93 12.17
N ILE A 227 10.83 4.77 10.86
CA ILE A 227 11.96 4.82 9.92
C ILE A 227 12.40 6.27 9.77
N GLU A 228 13.58 6.59 10.26
CA GLU A 228 14.23 7.85 9.98
C GLU A 228 14.65 7.92 8.50
N ARG A 229 13.97 8.77 7.74
CA ARG A 229 14.24 9.03 6.32
C ARG A 229 15.17 10.25 6.15
N LYS A 230 16.13 10.44 7.07
CA LYS A 230 16.96 11.65 7.15
C LYS A 230 18.40 11.46 6.63
N SER A 231 18.72 10.32 6.01
CA SER A 231 20.08 10.09 5.51
C SER A 231 20.27 10.66 4.10
N PHE A 232 21.49 11.09 3.79
CA PHE A 232 21.88 11.55 2.45
C PHE A 232 21.61 10.48 1.38
N SER A 233 21.93 9.22 1.68
CA SER A 233 21.68 8.09 0.78
C SER A 233 20.19 7.88 0.48
N PHE A 234 19.30 8.18 1.44
CA PHE A 234 17.87 8.15 1.20
C PHE A 234 17.43 9.28 0.26
N GLY A 235 17.98 10.48 0.43
CA GLY A 235 17.72 11.63 -0.45
C GLY A 235 18.17 11.38 -1.89
N GLN A 236 19.35 10.80 -2.10
CA GLN A 236 19.84 10.38 -3.42
C GLN A 236 18.89 9.38 -4.07
N LYS A 237 18.46 8.36 -3.32
CA LYS A 237 17.53 7.34 -3.80
C LYS A 237 16.17 7.94 -4.17
N GLU A 238 15.65 8.85 -3.34
CA GLU A 238 14.41 9.57 -3.64
C GLU A 238 14.52 10.34 -4.96
N PHE A 239 15.60 11.07 -5.16
CA PHE A 239 15.84 11.84 -6.37
C PHE A 239 15.88 10.94 -7.62
N VAL A 240 16.69 9.89 -7.59
CA VAL A 240 16.82 8.93 -8.72
C VAL A 240 15.50 8.26 -9.03
N ASN A 241 14.77 7.79 -8.02
CA ASN A 241 13.48 7.13 -8.21
C ASN A 241 12.43 8.09 -8.75
N ARG A 242 12.43 9.34 -8.31
CA ARG A 242 11.50 10.37 -8.78
C ARG A 242 11.80 10.75 -10.24
N TYR A 243 13.07 10.91 -10.59
CA TYR A 243 13.48 11.15 -11.96
C TYR A 243 13.05 10.01 -12.89
N HIS A 244 13.23 8.75 -12.46
CA HIS A 244 12.76 7.58 -13.20
C HIS A 244 11.23 7.59 -13.37
N PHE A 245 10.48 7.96 -12.33
CA PHE A 245 9.03 8.08 -12.39
C PHE A 245 8.55 9.15 -13.38
N ILE A 246 9.21 10.32 -13.40
CA ILE A 246 8.82 11.45 -14.28
C ILE A 246 9.10 11.14 -15.75
N LYS A 247 10.14 10.36 -16.06
CA LYS A 247 10.50 10.01 -17.43
C LYS A 247 9.56 9.03 -18.14
N LYS A 248 8.64 8.41 -17.41
CA LYS A 248 7.61 7.51 -17.95
C LYS A 248 6.39 8.27 -18.45
#